data_92c76fbd3b80b0a0a5beeb990d5f2ff8
#
_entry.id   92c76fbd3b80b0a0a5beeb990d5f2ff8
#
_cell.length_a   1.000
_cell.length_b   1.000
_cell.length_c   1.000
_cell.angle_alpha   90.00
_cell.angle_beta   90.00
_cell.angle_gamma   90.00
#
_symmetry.space_group_name_H-M   'P 1'
#
loop_
_entity.id
_entity.type
_entity.pdbx_description
1 polymer ?
#
loop_
_entity_poly.entity_id
_entity_poly.type
_entity_poly.pdbx_seq_one_letter_code
_entity_poly.pdbx_strand_id
1 'polypeptide(L)'
;MPQSHFTRRHCLAMTGGLITSAVLIWCLAHSSVESSGKLYDPGTDKSTLELLHVVFRHGPRTPADTYPKDPHVNETYYPFGWGQVTNNGKRELFNIGTWLRKRYGKFLAPNYSPDLVHAQATGVPRTHMTMQTVLAAFFPPKGTDMEWNSRFNWQPIPVFSQELNEDTLLLVRTSCPRYYEALNEVYELPEVKAEIAPYLQMFKELEEHTGLSFKEPEDVQSLYLTLLAEQEWGLKLPEWTHSYFPEKMQFLAEQSYIYNVYTPEMQKIKGGPFLKKMFDEMQQKKNGTLKPSGRKLFIYTGHDSTVVNVLSALKVWERQLPXYSSMVLFELHKNKETGDYWVEIYFRNDPKAPAQKLTVPGCEFQCPLEKLLELAKDVVPTEADAKRCESRNMGFTEPPLRGP
;
A
#
# COMPACT_ATOMS: atom_id res chain seq x y z
N MET A 1 -41.21 21.42 -6.79
CA MET A 1 -41.43 20.30 -7.73
C MET A 1 -41.62 19.04 -6.92
N PRO A 2 -42.75 18.32 -7.04
CA PRO A 2 -43.04 17.20 -6.14
C PRO A 2 -42.29 15.94 -6.55
N GLN A 3 -41.74 15.27 -5.55
CA GLN A 3 -41.14 13.95 -5.70
C GLN A 3 -42.20 12.90 -5.91
N SER A 4 -42.13 12.14 -6.98
CA SER A 4 -43.02 11.02 -7.24
C SER A 4 -42.57 9.78 -6.49
N HIS A 5 -43.31 9.38 -5.49
CA HIS A 5 -43.16 8.06 -4.86
C HIS A 5 -43.82 7.00 -5.76
N PHE A 6 -43.05 6.16 -6.37
CA PHE A 6 -43.55 4.97 -7.05
C PHE A 6 -43.69 3.83 -6.03
N THR A 7 -44.92 3.52 -5.66
CA THR A 7 -45.17 2.42 -4.72
C THR A 7 -45.36 1.09 -5.46
N ARG A 8 -44.97 0.03 -4.78
CA ARG A 8 -44.90 -1.38 -5.22
C ARG A 8 -46.22 -2.05 -5.66
N ARG A 9 -47.26 -1.31 -6.04
CA ARG A 9 -48.59 -1.93 -6.23
C ARG A 9 -49.11 -2.10 -7.66
N HIS A 10 -48.22 -1.96 -8.69
CA HIS A 10 -48.71 -1.97 -10.08
C HIS A 10 -48.27 -3.18 -10.92
N CYS A 11 -47.76 -4.24 -10.34
CA CYS A 11 -47.33 -5.40 -11.13
C CYS A 11 -48.32 -6.60 -11.12
N LEU A 12 -49.53 -6.44 -10.62
CA LEU A 12 -50.42 -7.58 -10.45
C LEU A 12 -51.79 -7.46 -11.18
N ALA A 13 -51.86 -6.73 -12.27
CA ALA A 13 -53.10 -6.67 -13.03
C ALA A 13 -52.88 -6.57 -14.55
N MET A 14 -52.35 -7.64 -15.15
CA MET A 14 -52.52 -7.91 -16.59
C MET A 14 -52.44 -9.41 -16.83
N THR A 15 -53.57 -10.06 -16.80
CA THR A 15 -53.75 -11.43 -17.27
C THR A 15 -54.28 -11.38 -18.69
N GLY A 16 -53.58 -11.98 -19.61
CA GLY A 16 -54.10 -12.30 -20.93
C GLY A 16 -53.22 -11.92 -22.10
N GLY A 17 -52.57 -12.90 -22.72
CA GLY A 17 -52.04 -12.83 -24.07
C GLY A 17 -50.51 -12.83 -24.18
N LEU A 18 -50.05 -13.75 -24.90
CA LEU A 18 -48.73 -14.06 -25.49
C LEU A 18 -47.68 -12.94 -25.61
N ILE A 19 -47.24 -12.34 -24.48
CA ILE A 19 -46.02 -11.52 -24.43
C ILE A 19 -45.26 -11.84 -23.12
N THR A 20 -45.18 -13.14 -22.81
CA THR A 20 -44.71 -13.51 -21.48
C THR A 20 -43.23 -13.85 -21.36
N SER A 21 -42.58 -14.16 -22.49
CA SER A 21 -41.19 -14.67 -22.37
C SER A 21 -40.12 -13.58 -22.34
N ALA A 22 -40.30 -12.50 -23.06
CA ALA A 22 -39.27 -11.44 -23.14
C ALA A 22 -39.28 -10.52 -21.90
N VAL A 23 -40.44 -10.25 -21.34
CA VAL A 23 -40.56 -9.36 -20.16
C VAL A 23 -40.13 -10.09 -18.89
N LEU A 24 -40.42 -11.41 -18.80
CA LEU A 24 -39.94 -12.21 -17.66
C LEU A 24 -38.41 -12.36 -17.69
N ILE A 25 -37.82 -12.53 -18.88
CA ILE A 25 -36.38 -12.62 -19.03
C ILE A 25 -35.74 -11.26 -18.69
N TRP A 26 -36.38 -10.15 -19.07
CA TRP A 26 -35.89 -8.81 -18.75
C TRP A 26 -35.96 -8.50 -17.24
N CYS A 27 -37.07 -8.88 -16.60
CA CYS A 27 -37.23 -8.73 -15.14
C CYS A 27 -36.28 -9.65 -14.36
N LEU A 28 -36.03 -10.87 -14.86
CA LEU A 28 -35.07 -11.79 -14.24
C LEU A 28 -33.62 -11.35 -14.49
N ALA A 29 -33.35 -10.71 -15.63
CA ALA A 29 -32.01 -10.20 -15.91
C ALA A 29 -31.69 -8.90 -15.14
N HIS A 30 -32.71 -8.16 -14.70
CA HIS A 30 -32.53 -6.93 -13.92
C HIS A 30 -32.71 -7.09 -12.41
N SER A 31 -33.23 -8.25 -11.97
CA SER A 31 -33.31 -8.56 -10.54
C SER A 31 -32.09 -9.29 -9.99
N SER A 32 -31.08 -9.53 -10.84
CA SER A 32 -29.91 -10.30 -10.44
C SER A 32 -28.65 -9.44 -10.18
N VAL A 33 -28.79 -8.13 -9.98
CA VAL A 33 -27.62 -7.32 -9.60
C VAL A 33 -27.96 -6.39 -8.44
N GLU A 34 -28.34 -6.98 -7.34
CA GLU A 34 -28.09 -6.45 -6.01
C GLU A 34 -27.83 -7.62 -5.06
N SER A 35 -26.94 -8.51 -5.46
CA SER A 35 -26.18 -9.20 -4.45
C SER A 35 -25.10 -8.22 -4.05
N SER A 36 -25.36 -7.41 -3.04
CA SER A 36 -24.30 -6.92 -2.20
C SER A 36 -23.61 -8.18 -1.71
N GLY A 37 -22.69 -8.70 -2.50
CA GLY A 37 -21.78 -9.69 -2.05
C GLY A 37 -21.12 -9.09 -0.84
N LYS A 38 -21.57 -9.49 0.34
CA LYS A 38 -20.79 -9.28 1.54
C LYS A 38 -19.46 -9.93 1.19
N LEU A 39 -18.46 -9.12 0.89
CA LEU A 39 -17.09 -9.56 0.87
C LEU A 39 -16.88 -10.18 2.25
N TYR A 40 -17.13 -11.48 2.33
CA TYR A 40 -16.90 -12.24 3.53
C TYR A 40 -15.39 -12.30 3.70
N ASP A 41 -14.89 -11.35 4.45
CA ASP A 41 -13.55 -11.43 5.00
C ASP A 41 -13.65 -12.47 6.13
N PRO A 42 -13.10 -13.68 5.97
CA PRO A 42 -13.10 -14.63 7.06
C PRO A 42 -12.24 -14.03 8.17
N GLY A 43 -12.87 -13.18 8.95
CA GLY A 43 -12.24 -12.57 10.10
C GLY A 43 -11.76 -13.67 11.03
N THR A 44 -10.48 -13.70 11.26
CA THR A 44 -9.91 -14.43 12.36
C THR A 44 -10.59 -13.95 13.64
N ASP A 45 -10.66 -14.82 14.64
CA ASP A 45 -11.21 -14.44 15.94
C ASP A 45 -10.33 -13.33 16.55
N LYS A 46 -10.83 -12.10 16.51
CA LYS A 46 -10.12 -10.94 17.03
C LYS A 46 -10.12 -10.86 18.56
N SER A 47 -10.74 -11.84 19.24
CA SER A 47 -10.72 -11.91 20.71
C SER A 47 -9.32 -12.16 21.25
N THR A 48 -8.42 -12.72 20.44
CA THR A 48 -7.02 -13.01 20.81
C THR A 48 -6.05 -11.92 20.36
N LEU A 49 -6.52 -10.90 19.60
CA LEU A 49 -5.67 -9.84 19.06
C LEU A 49 -5.17 -8.93 20.20
N GLU A 50 -3.86 -8.66 20.22
CA GLU A 50 -3.19 -7.85 21.24
C GLU A 50 -2.57 -6.57 20.66
N LEU A 51 -2.07 -6.61 19.40
CA LEU A 51 -1.41 -5.48 18.77
C LEU A 51 -1.59 -5.58 17.26
N LEU A 52 -1.84 -4.45 16.62
CA LEU A 52 -2.04 -4.37 15.17
C LEU A 52 -1.05 -3.36 14.57
N HIS A 53 -0.33 -3.78 13.53
CA HIS A 53 0.44 -2.88 12.67
C HIS A 53 -0.19 -2.87 11.28
N VAL A 54 -0.42 -1.67 10.73
CA VAL A 54 -0.98 -1.47 9.39
C VAL A 54 0.01 -0.63 8.59
N VAL A 55 0.42 -1.11 7.42
CA VAL A 55 1.32 -0.39 6.51
C VAL A 55 0.63 -0.32 5.15
N PHE A 56 0.51 0.88 4.57
CA PHE A 56 -0.18 0.98 3.28
C PHE A 56 0.40 2.08 2.39
N ARG A 57 0.27 1.85 1.08
CA ARG A 57 0.62 2.82 0.05
C ARG A 57 -0.41 3.95 0.04
N HIS A 58 0.02 5.17 -0.29
CA HIS A 58 -0.89 6.29 -0.49
C HIS A 58 -1.96 5.98 -1.55
N GLY A 59 -3.07 6.72 -1.51
CA GLY A 59 -4.20 6.54 -2.42
C GLY A 59 -3.97 7.10 -3.82
N PRO A 60 -4.95 6.87 -4.73
CA PRO A 60 -4.90 7.42 -6.09
C PRO A 60 -4.64 8.93 -6.12
N ARG A 61 -3.75 9.33 -7.03
CA ARG A 61 -3.23 10.71 -7.10
C ARG A 61 -3.13 11.19 -8.54
N THR A 62 -2.98 12.49 -8.70
CA THR A 62 -2.57 13.10 -9.97
C THR A 62 -1.15 12.64 -10.32
N PRO A 63 -0.73 12.74 -11.59
CA PRO A 63 0.68 12.52 -11.93
C PRO A 63 1.62 13.30 -11.02
N ALA A 64 2.72 12.67 -10.63
CA ALA A 64 3.74 13.30 -9.78
C ALA A 64 4.95 13.72 -10.61
N ASP A 65 5.11 13.12 -11.78
CA ASP A 65 6.23 13.36 -12.69
C ASP A 65 5.72 13.52 -14.12
N THR A 66 6.60 13.98 -14.99
CA THR A 66 6.38 14.17 -16.42
C THR A 66 7.67 13.81 -17.16
N TYR A 67 7.66 13.93 -18.49
CA TYR A 67 8.84 13.67 -19.32
C TYR A 67 9.00 14.77 -20.38
N PRO A 68 10.21 14.98 -20.94
CA PRO A 68 10.46 16.14 -21.83
C PRO A 68 9.53 16.29 -23.01
N LYS A 69 9.08 15.18 -23.62
CA LYS A 69 8.18 15.21 -24.79
C LYS A 69 6.72 14.91 -24.44
N ASP A 70 6.37 15.02 -23.16
CA ASP A 70 5.00 14.80 -22.68
C ASP A 70 4.07 15.90 -23.23
N PRO A 71 3.00 15.54 -23.96
CA PRO A 71 2.04 16.56 -24.42
C PRO A 71 1.31 17.24 -23.26
N HIS A 72 1.37 16.65 -22.04
CA HIS A 72 0.72 17.17 -20.86
C HIS A 72 1.69 17.85 -19.89
N VAL A 73 2.92 18.14 -20.32
CA VAL A 73 3.98 18.74 -19.46
C VAL A 73 3.53 20.06 -18.82
N ASN A 74 2.62 20.80 -19.45
CA ASN A 74 2.11 22.06 -18.93
C ASN A 74 0.80 21.92 -18.12
N GLU A 75 0.33 20.67 -17.88
CA GLU A 75 -0.88 20.46 -17.11
C GLU A 75 -0.65 20.88 -15.64
N THR A 76 -1.64 21.49 -15.03
CA THR A 76 -1.54 21.95 -13.65
C THR A 76 -2.23 21.03 -12.65
N TYR A 77 -3.06 20.12 -13.15
CA TYR A 77 -3.90 19.22 -12.35
C TYR A 77 -4.77 19.97 -11.34
N TYR A 78 -5.21 21.19 -11.75
CA TYR A 78 -6.07 22.03 -10.91
C TYR A 78 -7.37 21.28 -10.56
N PRO A 79 -7.87 21.37 -9.29
CA PRO A 79 -7.35 22.20 -8.19
C PRO A 79 -6.37 21.46 -7.26
N PHE A 80 -5.92 20.26 -7.61
CA PHE A 80 -5.11 19.43 -6.71
C PHE A 80 -3.62 19.76 -6.77
N GLY A 81 -3.09 19.99 -7.97
CA GLY A 81 -1.65 20.11 -8.20
C GLY A 81 -1.02 18.74 -8.48
N TRP A 82 0.29 18.73 -8.70
CA TRP A 82 1.06 17.54 -9.04
C TRP A 82 1.21 16.61 -7.83
N GLY A 83 0.99 15.30 -8.05
CA GLY A 83 1.24 14.27 -7.06
C GLY A 83 0.30 14.27 -5.87
N GLN A 84 -0.90 14.86 -5.99
CA GLN A 84 -1.83 15.02 -4.87
C GLN A 84 -3.01 14.06 -4.96
N VAL A 85 -3.47 13.60 -3.80
CA VAL A 85 -4.61 12.67 -3.72
C VAL A 85 -5.87 13.30 -4.33
N THR A 86 -6.47 12.59 -5.30
CA THR A 86 -7.67 13.06 -6.00
C THR A 86 -8.94 12.84 -5.14
N ASN A 87 -10.06 13.40 -5.57
CA ASN A 87 -11.34 13.14 -4.89
C ASN A 87 -11.76 11.67 -5.00
N ASN A 88 -11.43 11.01 -6.12
CA ASN A 88 -11.63 9.55 -6.23
C ASN A 88 -10.75 8.82 -5.21
N GLY A 89 -9.51 9.23 -5.09
CA GLY A 89 -8.59 8.68 -4.09
C GLY A 89 -9.12 8.88 -2.67
N LYS A 90 -9.61 10.07 -2.34
CA LYS A 90 -10.19 10.33 -1.01
C LYS A 90 -11.38 9.41 -0.72
N ARG A 91 -12.26 9.18 -1.70
CA ARG A 91 -13.39 8.26 -1.53
C ARG A 91 -12.93 6.83 -1.27
N GLU A 92 -11.94 6.37 -2.04
CA GLU A 92 -11.35 5.04 -1.84
C GLU A 92 -10.73 4.91 -0.44
N LEU A 93 -9.94 5.90 -0.03
CA LEU A 93 -9.28 5.91 1.28
C LEU A 93 -10.29 5.94 2.44
N PHE A 94 -11.38 6.68 2.28
CA PHE A 94 -12.46 6.69 3.26
C PHE A 94 -13.10 5.31 3.38
N ASN A 95 -13.31 4.63 2.25
CA ASN A 95 -13.82 3.25 2.26
C ASN A 95 -12.84 2.27 2.94
N ILE A 96 -11.53 2.48 2.78
CA ILE A 96 -10.50 1.71 3.48
C ILE A 96 -10.61 1.92 4.99
N GLY A 97 -10.74 3.17 5.43
CA GLY A 97 -10.93 3.48 6.85
C GLY A 97 -12.19 2.82 7.42
N THR A 98 -13.27 2.84 6.63
CA THR A 98 -14.53 2.16 7.00
C THR A 98 -14.32 0.64 7.12
N TRP A 99 -13.59 0.04 6.18
CA TRP A 99 -13.27 -1.39 6.20
C TRP A 99 -12.43 -1.74 7.43
N LEU A 100 -11.41 -0.93 7.75
CA LEU A 100 -10.59 -1.12 8.95
C LEU A 100 -11.45 -1.00 10.21
N ARG A 101 -12.36 -0.03 10.26
CA ARG A 101 -13.28 0.15 11.38
C ARG A 101 -14.16 -1.08 11.56
N LYS A 102 -14.69 -1.62 10.47
CA LYS A 102 -15.52 -2.83 10.51
C LYS A 102 -14.72 -4.04 11.01
N ARG A 103 -13.47 -4.18 10.54
CA ARG A 103 -12.60 -5.31 10.89
C ARG A 103 -12.09 -5.25 12.33
N TYR A 104 -11.70 -4.06 12.81
CA TYR A 104 -10.99 -3.89 14.06
C TYR A 104 -11.71 -3.06 15.13
N GLY A 105 -12.91 -2.57 14.86
CA GLY A 105 -13.61 -1.67 15.79
C GLY A 105 -13.86 -2.26 17.16
N LYS A 106 -14.17 -3.56 17.23
CA LYS A 106 -14.36 -4.24 18.53
C LYS A 106 -13.06 -4.32 19.33
N PHE A 107 -11.94 -4.53 18.67
CA PHE A 107 -10.61 -4.58 19.29
C PHE A 107 -10.17 -3.21 19.79
N LEU A 108 -10.39 -2.17 18.98
CA LEU A 108 -9.90 -0.82 19.25
C LEU A 108 -10.80 0.00 20.19
N ALA A 109 -12.03 -0.44 20.43
CA ALA A 109 -13.05 0.31 21.17
C ALA A 109 -13.54 1.56 20.40
N PRO A 110 -14.60 2.24 20.86
CA PRO A 110 -15.19 3.33 20.08
C PRO A 110 -14.35 4.60 20.08
N ASN A 111 -13.70 4.91 21.19
CA ASN A 111 -13.01 6.19 21.37
C ASN A 111 -11.56 6.12 20.86
N TYR A 112 -11.17 7.15 20.10
CA TYR A 112 -9.75 7.37 19.80
C TYR A 112 -9.04 7.89 21.05
N SER A 113 -7.79 7.49 21.24
CA SER A 113 -6.89 8.17 22.16
C SER A 113 -5.45 8.11 21.64
N PRO A 114 -4.60 9.08 21.97
CA PRO A 114 -3.19 9.04 21.55
C PRO A 114 -2.42 7.87 22.20
N ASP A 115 -2.91 7.33 23.32
CA ASP A 115 -2.33 6.14 23.92
C ASP A 115 -2.67 4.89 23.10
N LEU A 116 -3.87 4.86 22.51
CA LEU A 116 -4.36 3.71 21.74
C LEU A 116 -3.67 3.59 20.39
N VAL A 117 -3.45 4.74 19.69
CA VAL A 117 -3.06 4.77 18.27
C VAL A 117 -1.80 5.61 18.08
N HIS A 118 -0.84 5.06 17.31
CA HIS A 118 0.25 5.82 16.73
C HIS A 118 0.07 5.83 15.21
N ALA A 119 -0.03 7.02 14.61
CA ALA A 119 -0.16 7.18 13.16
C ALA A 119 1.05 7.93 12.62
N GLN A 120 1.69 7.38 11.58
CA GLN A 120 2.88 7.99 10.98
C GLN A 120 2.80 7.89 9.45
N ALA A 121 3.22 8.95 8.78
CA ALA A 121 3.29 9.04 7.31
C ALA A 121 4.69 9.44 6.89
N THR A 122 5.10 9.15 5.66
CA THR A 122 6.31 9.77 5.10
C THR A 122 6.10 11.28 4.99
N GLY A 123 7.18 12.06 4.95
CA GLY A 123 7.13 13.53 4.89
C GLY A 123 6.70 14.08 3.53
N VAL A 124 5.58 13.58 2.97
CA VAL A 124 5.06 13.96 1.65
C VAL A 124 3.56 14.26 1.78
N PRO A 125 3.05 15.36 1.18
CA PRO A 125 1.63 15.74 1.36
C PRO A 125 0.63 14.62 1.08
N ARG A 126 0.81 13.84 0.00
CA ARG A 126 -0.16 12.80 -0.37
C ARG A 126 -0.27 11.66 0.66
N THR A 127 0.82 11.34 1.36
CA THR A 127 0.77 10.32 2.42
C THR A 127 0.06 10.84 3.66
N HIS A 128 0.27 12.11 4.01
CA HIS A 128 -0.49 12.76 5.09
C HIS A 128 -1.98 12.82 4.77
N MET A 129 -2.35 13.26 3.54
CA MET A 129 -3.75 13.31 3.11
C MET A 129 -4.39 11.92 3.14
N THR A 130 -3.63 10.91 2.73
CA THR A 130 -4.07 9.50 2.77
C THR A 130 -4.36 9.08 4.21
N MET A 131 -3.41 9.29 5.12
CA MET A 131 -3.56 8.93 6.53
C MET A 131 -4.77 9.65 7.15
N GLN A 132 -4.88 10.98 6.96
CA GLN A 132 -5.98 11.77 7.52
C GLN A 132 -7.35 11.27 7.02
N THR A 133 -7.43 10.90 5.73
CA THR A 133 -8.68 10.42 5.14
C THR A 133 -9.06 9.05 5.71
N VAL A 134 -8.09 8.14 5.82
CA VAL A 134 -8.31 6.80 6.42
C VAL A 134 -8.75 6.95 7.88
N LEU A 135 -8.04 7.78 8.66
CA LEU A 135 -8.34 7.98 10.09
C LEU A 135 -9.72 8.61 10.31
N ALA A 136 -10.19 9.49 9.41
CA ALA A 136 -11.52 10.09 9.51
C ALA A 136 -12.63 9.03 9.52
N ALA A 137 -12.48 7.98 8.70
CA ALA A 137 -13.44 6.88 8.66
C ALA A 137 -13.15 5.78 9.69
N PHE A 138 -11.88 5.62 10.07
CA PHE A 138 -11.48 4.59 11.04
C PHE A 138 -11.90 4.99 12.47
N PHE A 139 -11.87 6.30 12.80
CA PHE A 139 -12.20 6.81 14.12
C PHE A 139 -13.21 7.98 14.04
N PRO A 140 -14.44 7.73 13.50
CA PRO A 140 -15.45 8.78 13.49
C PRO A 140 -15.91 9.08 14.93
N PRO A 141 -15.95 10.34 15.36
CA PRO A 141 -16.29 10.66 16.74
C PRO A 141 -17.78 10.62 17.06
N LYS A 142 -18.64 10.67 16.07
CA LYS A 142 -20.09 10.75 16.26
C LYS A 142 -20.63 9.56 17.05
N GLY A 143 -21.38 9.84 18.12
CA GLY A 143 -21.92 8.82 18.99
C GLY A 143 -20.93 8.25 20.01
N THR A 144 -19.78 8.91 20.17
CA THR A 144 -18.76 8.55 21.18
C THR A 144 -18.49 9.73 22.11
N ASP A 145 -17.71 9.52 23.17
CA ASP A 145 -17.30 10.58 24.08
C ASP A 145 -16.37 11.61 23.41
N MET A 146 -15.91 11.31 22.18
CA MET A 146 -15.04 12.19 21.41
C MET A 146 -15.82 13.13 20.49
N GLU A 147 -17.17 13.08 20.50
CA GLU A 147 -18.00 13.93 19.65
C GLU A 147 -17.96 15.39 20.14
N TRP A 148 -17.17 16.20 19.46
CA TRP A 148 -16.98 17.61 19.82
C TRP A 148 -17.87 18.57 19.01
N ASN A 149 -18.51 18.07 17.93
CA ASN A 149 -19.34 18.90 17.05
C ASN A 149 -20.40 18.00 16.38
N SER A 150 -21.67 18.23 16.72
CA SER A 150 -22.79 17.40 16.24
C SER A 150 -23.00 17.45 14.72
N ARG A 151 -22.52 18.50 14.05
CA ARG A 151 -22.68 18.68 12.60
C ARG A 151 -21.48 18.16 11.79
N PHE A 152 -20.40 17.76 12.45
CA PHE A 152 -19.15 17.41 11.76
C PHE A 152 -18.54 16.13 12.33
N ASN A 153 -18.70 15.03 11.59
CA ASN A 153 -18.27 13.70 12.04
C ASN A 153 -16.77 13.48 11.75
N TRP A 154 -15.93 14.28 12.36
CA TRP A 154 -14.48 14.23 12.22
C TRP A 154 -13.82 14.73 13.50
N GLN A 155 -12.64 14.20 13.80
CA GLN A 155 -11.82 14.70 14.90
C GLN A 155 -10.36 14.75 14.46
N PRO A 156 -9.56 15.69 14.99
CA PRO A 156 -8.13 15.74 14.67
C PRO A 156 -7.38 14.59 15.34
N ILE A 157 -6.61 13.84 14.56
CA ILE A 157 -5.74 12.78 15.04
C ILE A 157 -4.32 13.12 14.58
N PRO A 158 -3.34 13.21 15.50
CA PRO A 158 -1.96 13.52 15.11
C PRO A 158 -1.37 12.49 14.17
N VAL A 159 -0.70 12.96 13.14
CA VAL A 159 0.06 12.12 12.20
C VAL A 159 1.51 12.60 12.25
N PHE A 160 2.39 11.72 12.68
CA PHE A 160 3.82 12.00 12.79
C PHE A 160 4.51 11.74 11.44
N SER A 161 5.68 12.38 11.25
CA SER A 161 6.53 12.10 10.08
C SER A 161 7.97 12.45 10.42
N GLN A 162 8.89 11.82 9.72
CA GLN A 162 10.28 12.27 9.68
C GLN A 162 10.42 13.22 8.49
N GLU A 163 11.40 14.11 8.53
CA GLU A 163 11.75 14.90 7.35
C GLU A 163 12.08 13.95 6.20
N LEU A 164 11.65 14.29 4.98
CA LEU A 164 11.69 13.38 3.84
C LEU A 164 13.06 12.74 3.61
N ASN A 165 14.11 13.55 3.59
CA ASN A 165 15.45 13.08 3.31
C ASN A 165 16.18 12.54 4.56
N GLU A 166 15.47 12.48 5.69
CA GLU A 166 15.96 11.87 6.93
C GLU A 166 15.11 10.65 7.32
N ASP A 167 14.22 10.22 6.42
CA ASP A 167 13.34 9.06 6.68
C ASP A 167 14.19 7.80 6.81
N THR A 168 14.23 7.24 8.01
CA THR A 168 14.96 6.01 8.33
C THR A 168 14.04 4.79 8.40
N LEU A 169 12.73 4.95 8.15
CA LEU A 169 11.76 3.91 8.47
C LEU A 169 10.92 3.46 7.27
N LEU A 170 10.23 4.38 6.60
CA LEU A 170 9.23 4.04 5.58
C LEU A 170 9.76 4.11 4.17
N LEU A 171 10.56 5.10 3.84
CA LEU A 171 11.26 5.23 2.55
C LEU A 171 12.73 4.85 2.63
N VAL A 172 13.31 5.05 3.80
CA VAL A 172 14.76 4.85 4.05
C VAL A 172 15.56 5.65 3.03
N ARG A 173 15.47 6.99 3.16
CA ARG A 173 16.09 7.95 2.24
C ARG A 173 17.41 8.53 2.76
N THR A 174 17.83 8.14 3.94
CA THR A 174 19.18 8.53 4.43
C THR A 174 20.24 7.96 3.51
N SER A 175 21.35 8.69 3.35
CA SER A 175 22.46 8.27 2.50
C SER A 175 22.88 6.83 2.78
N CYS A 176 23.00 6.04 1.75
CA CYS A 176 23.37 4.62 1.85
C CYS A 176 24.11 4.17 0.56
N PRO A 177 25.34 4.64 0.35
CA PRO A 177 26.10 4.27 -0.87
C PRO A 177 26.16 2.76 -1.10
N ARG A 178 26.29 1.98 -0.04
CA ARG A 178 26.35 0.50 -0.17
C ARG A 178 25.10 -0.07 -0.85
N TYR A 179 23.92 0.51 -0.59
CA TYR A 179 22.69 0.05 -1.26
C TYR A 179 22.80 0.19 -2.79
N TYR A 180 23.26 1.34 -3.26
CA TYR A 180 23.39 1.59 -4.71
C TYR A 180 24.50 0.76 -5.35
N GLU A 181 25.59 0.50 -4.61
CA GLU A 181 26.60 -0.47 -5.06
C GLU A 181 25.97 -1.85 -5.25
N ALA A 182 25.23 -2.31 -4.23
CA ALA A 182 24.56 -3.62 -4.29
C ALA A 182 23.55 -3.69 -5.44
N LEU A 183 22.82 -2.61 -5.70
CA LEU A 183 21.88 -2.55 -6.82
C LEU A 183 22.62 -2.66 -8.15
N ASN A 184 23.75 -1.94 -8.30
CA ASN A 184 24.60 -2.06 -9.50
C ASN A 184 25.12 -3.51 -9.66
N GLU A 185 25.53 -4.15 -8.55
CA GLU A 185 25.96 -5.55 -8.57
C GLU A 185 24.82 -6.47 -9.08
N VAL A 186 23.57 -6.19 -8.68
CA VAL A 186 22.40 -6.97 -9.15
C VAL A 186 22.25 -6.83 -10.67
N TYR A 187 22.37 -5.62 -11.22
CA TYR A 187 22.25 -5.40 -12.66
C TYR A 187 23.40 -6.04 -13.46
N GLU A 188 24.51 -6.37 -12.81
CA GLU A 188 25.63 -7.07 -13.45
C GLU A 188 25.44 -8.61 -13.47
N LEU A 189 24.50 -9.16 -12.70
CA LEU A 189 24.27 -10.60 -12.65
C LEU A 189 23.84 -11.14 -14.03
N PRO A 190 24.42 -12.27 -14.49
CA PRO A 190 24.07 -12.83 -15.80
C PRO A 190 22.56 -13.09 -15.98
N GLU A 191 21.89 -13.59 -14.96
CA GLU A 191 20.46 -13.88 -15.01
C GLU A 191 19.63 -12.60 -15.14
N VAL A 192 20.03 -11.52 -14.46
CA VAL A 192 19.34 -10.22 -14.54
C VAL A 192 19.54 -9.61 -15.93
N LYS A 193 20.79 -9.65 -16.42
CA LYS A 193 21.08 -9.18 -17.78
C LYS A 193 20.28 -9.95 -18.83
N ALA A 194 20.16 -11.27 -18.67
CA ALA A 194 19.39 -12.10 -19.59
C ALA A 194 17.89 -11.76 -19.55
N GLU A 195 17.33 -11.43 -18.38
CA GLU A 195 15.93 -11.01 -18.24
C GLU A 195 15.68 -9.64 -18.90
N ILE A 196 16.64 -8.72 -18.81
CA ILE A 196 16.50 -7.36 -19.35
C ILE A 196 16.78 -7.31 -20.86
N ALA A 197 17.67 -8.18 -21.37
CA ALA A 197 18.12 -8.14 -22.75
C ALA A 197 17.01 -8.03 -23.81
N PRO A 198 15.87 -8.75 -23.73
CA PRO A 198 14.79 -8.62 -24.69
C PRO A 198 14.18 -7.21 -24.78
N TYR A 199 14.40 -6.38 -23.77
CA TYR A 199 13.76 -5.06 -23.66
C TYR A 199 14.70 -3.90 -24.04
N LEU A 200 15.97 -4.18 -24.34
CA LEU A 200 16.95 -3.12 -24.64
C LEU A 200 16.57 -2.28 -25.88
N GLN A 201 15.90 -2.90 -26.86
CA GLN A 201 15.40 -2.17 -28.02
C GLN A 201 14.25 -1.23 -27.61
N MET A 202 13.36 -1.69 -26.73
CA MET A 202 12.29 -0.86 -26.18
C MET A 202 12.86 0.36 -25.42
N PHE A 203 13.97 0.20 -24.68
CA PHE A 203 14.60 1.33 -23.99
C PHE A 203 14.94 2.45 -24.98
N LYS A 204 15.59 2.11 -26.10
CA LYS A 204 15.96 3.10 -27.14
C LYS A 204 14.73 3.79 -27.74
N GLU A 205 13.69 3.00 -28.02
CA GLU A 205 12.44 3.53 -28.56
C GLU A 205 11.75 4.48 -27.57
N LEU A 206 11.74 4.12 -26.30
CA LEU A 206 11.18 4.97 -25.23
C LEU A 206 11.99 6.27 -25.08
N GLU A 207 13.33 6.21 -25.22
CA GLU A 207 14.17 7.42 -25.23
C GLU A 207 13.77 8.36 -26.36
N GLU A 208 13.55 7.80 -27.56
CA GLU A 208 13.13 8.59 -28.71
C GLU A 208 11.76 9.24 -28.50
N HIS A 209 10.82 8.51 -27.90
CA HIS A 209 9.46 9.01 -27.66
C HIS A 209 9.38 10.03 -26.52
N THR A 210 10.16 9.83 -25.46
CA THR A 210 9.99 10.61 -24.22
C THR A 210 11.02 11.72 -24.04
N GLY A 211 12.23 11.54 -24.58
CA GLY A 211 13.37 12.42 -24.30
C GLY A 211 14.05 12.10 -22.96
N LEU A 212 13.62 11.05 -22.26
CA LEU A 212 14.30 10.53 -21.07
C LEU A 212 15.45 9.60 -21.48
N SER A 213 16.29 9.22 -20.52
CA SER A 213 17.28 8.16 -20.69
C SER A 213 16.79 6.90 -19.95
N PHE A 214 16.93 5.75 -20.60
CA PHE A 214 16.50 4.46 -20.03
C PHE A 214 17.72 3.55 -19.91
N LYS A 215 18.14 3.28 -18.68
CA LYS A 215 19.31 2.43 -18.37
C LYS A 215 18.92 1.16 -17.62
N GLU A 216 17.83 1.22 -16.86
CA GLU A 216 17.44 0.17 -15.94
C GLU A 216 15.92 0.04 -15.87
N PRO A 217 15.38 -1.10 -15.40
CA PRO A 217 13.94 -1.30 -15.28
C PRO A 217 13.21 -0.25 -14.45
N GLU A 218 13.86 0.38 -13.47
CA GLU A 218 13.25 1.45 -12.68
C GLU A 218 12.89 2.68 -13.53
N ASP A 219 13.64 2.94 -14.61
CA ASP A 219 13.31 4.04 -15.53
C ASP A 219 11.98 3.74 -16.25
N VAL A 220 11.80 2.46 -16.66
CA VAL A 220 10.54 2.01 -17.27
C VAL A 220 9.39 2.07 -16.26
N GLN A 221 9.65 1.67 -15.01
CA GLN A 221 8.65 1.73 -13.93
C GLN A 221 8.19 3.18 -13.70
N SER A 222 9.11 4.13 -13.64
CA SER A 222 8.79 5.56 -13.46
C SER A 222 7.88 6.06 -14.57
N LEU A 223 8.23 5.76 -15.82
CA LEU A 223 7.39 6.15 -16.97
C LEU A 223 6.03 5.44 -16.90
N TYR A 224 6.02 4.14 -16.59
CA TYR A 224 4.77 3.36 -16.46
C TYR A 224 3.82 4.03 -15.46
N LEU A 225 4.34 4.42 -14.28
CA LEU A 225 3.51 5.03 -13.24
C LEU A 225 3.03 6.43 -13.62
N THR A 226 3.81 7.17 -14.42
CA THR A 226 3.39 8.47 -14.97
C THR A 226 2.22 8.28 -15.94
N LEU A 227 2.38 7.37 -16.92
CA LEU A 227 1.33 7.10 -17.92
C LEU A 227 0.05 6.56 -17.23
N LEU A 228 0.22 5.69 -16.24
CA LEU A 228 -0.93 5.17 -15.48
C LEU A 228 -1.70 6.31 -14.80
N ALA A 229 -0.98 7.21 -14.14
CA ALA A 229 -1.61 8.32 -13.42
C ALA A 229 -2.28 9.31 -14.40
N GLU A 230 -1.67 9.56 -15.56
CA GLU A 230 -2.27 10.37 -16.63
C GLU A 230 -3.58 9.74 -17.12
N GLN A 231 -3.55 8.44 -17.42
CA GLN A 231 -4.73 7.69 -17.86
C GLN A 231 -5.83 7.73 -16.80
N GLU A 232 -5.48 7.51 -15.53
CA GLU A 232 -6.44 7.56 -14.42
C GLU A 232 -7.02 8.96 -14.22
N TRP A 233 -6.25 10.00 -14.50
CA TRP A 233 -6.73 11.38 -14.47
C TRP A 233 -7.68 11.68 -15.64
N GLY A 234 -7.63 10.89 -16.70
CA GLY A 234 -8.48 11.03 -17.87
C GLY A 234 -7.81 11.73 -19.07
N LEU A 235 -6.49 11.85 -19.05
CA LEU A 235 -5.75 12.41 -20.17
C LEU A 235 -5.64 11.38 -21.31
N LYS A 236 -5.65 11.88 -22.53
CA LYS A 236 -5.40 11.03 -23.72
C LYS A 236 -3.90 10.79 -23.81
N LEU A 237 -3.49 9.54 -23.70
CA LEU A 237 -2.08 9.18 -23.84
C LEU A 237 -1.63 9.32 -25.30
N PRO A 238 -0.35 9.65 -25.56
CA PRO A 238 0.19 9.72 -26.92
C PRO A 238 0.05 8.39 -27.68
N GLU A 239 -0.07 8.47 -29.00
CA GLU A 239 -0.28 7.28 -29.85
C GLU A 239 0.81 6.21 -29.66
N TRP A 240 2.07 6.62 -29.46
CA TRP A 240 3.16 5.67 -29.30
C TRP A 240 2.96 4.73 -28.09
N THR A 241 2.24 5.19 -27.05
CA THR A 241 2.01 4.38 -25.85
C THR A 241 1.27 3.08 -26.15
N HIS A 242 0.41 3.06 -27.17
CA HIS A 242 -0.34 1.85 -27.55
C HIS A 242 0.55 0.66 -27.93
N SER A 243 1.82 0.91 -28.27
CA SER A 243 2.77 -0.15 -28.64
C SER A 243 3.50 -0.76 -27.41
N TYR A 244 3.44 -0.08 -26.26
CA TYR A 244 4.25 -0.44 -25.10
C TYR A 244 3.44 -0.53 -23.78
N PHE A 245 2.55 0.43 -23.55
CA PHE A 245 1.83 0.57 -22.28
C PHE A 245 0.40 0.01 -22.40
N PRO A 246 -0.08 -0.77 -21.40
CA PRO A 246 0.69 -1.21 -20.25
C PRO A 246 1.53 -2.48 -20.46
N GLU A 247 1.16 -3.36 -21.41
CA GLU A 247 1.57 -4.76 -21.43
C GLU A 247 3.08 -4.98 -21.52
N LYS A 248 3.77 -4.30 -22.47
CA LYS A 248 5.21 -4.54 -22.65
C LYS A 248 6.05 -3.92 -21.55
N MET A 249 5.58 -2.82 -20.97
CA MET A 249 6.29 -2.14 -19.87
C MET A 249 6.04 -2.82 -18.53
N GLN A 250 4.89 -3.50 -18.37
CA GLN A 250 4.44 -4.01 -17.07
C GLN A 250 5.46 -4.97 -16.45
N PHE A 251 6.01 -5.89 -17.23
CA PHE A 251 6.98 -6.86 -16.71
C PHE A 251 8.16 -6.14 -16.03
N LEU A 252 8.75 -5.16 -16.74
CA LEU A 252 9.90 -4.42 -16.18
C LEU A 252 9.48 -3.55 -14.99
N ALA A 253 8.29 -2.95 -15.05
CA ALA A 253 7.76 -2.16 -13.94
C ALA A 253 7.58 -3.00 -12.67
N GLU A 254 7.10 -4.24 -12.82
CA GLU A 254 6.98 -5.18 -11.70
C GLU A 254 8.34 -5.71 -11.25
N GLN A 255 9.22 -6.01 -12.21
CA GLN A 255 10.52 -6.63 -11.95
C GLN A 255 11.48 -5.65 -11.25
N SER A 256 11.34 -4.33 -11.52
CA SER A 256 12.16 -3.33 -10.83
C SER A 256 12.01 -3.41 -9.31
N TYR A 257 10.80 -3.68 -8.83
CA TYR A 257 10.57 -3.85 -7.39
C TYR A 257 11.32 -5.06 -6.82
N ILE A 258 11.50 -6.13 -7.63
CA ILE A 258 12.27 -7.30 -7.22
C ILE A 258 13.76 -6.93 -7.14
N TYR A 259 14.28 -6.28 -8.20
CA TYR A 259 15.70 -5.92 -8.27
C TYR A 259 16.11 -4.95 -7.14
N ASN A 260 15.21 -4.04 -6.76
CA ASN A 260 15.50 -3.03 -5.74
C ASN A 260 15.64 -3.61 -4.31
N VAL A 261 15.25 -4.88 -4.11
CA VAL A 261 15.44 -5.60 -2.84
C VAL A 261 15.88 -7.06 -3.09
N TYR A 262 16.71 -7.25 -4.09
CA TYR A 262 17.08 -8.57 -4.62
C TYR A 262 17.83 -9.43 -3.59
N THR A 263 18.74 -8.82 -2.85
CA THR A 263 19.60 -9.56 -1.91
C THR A 263 19.13 -9.36 -0.46
N PRO A 264 19.45 -10.31 0.45
CA PRO A 264 19.19 -10.12 1.87
C PRO A 264 19.83 -8.85 2.44
N GLU A 265 21.02 -8.46 1.93
CA GLU A 265 21.66 -7.20 2.31
C GLU A 265 20.77 -6.00 1.97
N MET A 266 20.25 -5.95 0.74
CA MET A 266 19.36 -4.85 0.32
C MET A 266 18.03 -4.88 1.11
N GLN A 267 17.48 -6.07 1.36
CA GLN A 267 16.28 -6.24 2.18
C GLN A 267 16.53 -5.72 3.61
N LYS A 268 17.70 -6.02 4.19
CA LYS A 268 18.09 -5.52 5.52
C LYS A 268 18.17 -3.99 5.53
N ILE A 269 18.69 -3.38 4.46
CA ILE A 269 18.81 -1.92 4.37
C ILE A 269 17.42 -1.27 4.23
N LYS A 270 16.58 -1.77 3.31
CA LYS A 270 15.32 -1.10 2.95
C LYS A 270 14.11 -1.53 3.79
N GLY A 271 13.96 -2.82 4.09
CA GLY A 271 12.83 -3.34 4.87
C GLY A 271 13.16 -3.55 6.35
N GLY A 272 14.43 -3.79 6.63
CA GLY A 272 14.89 -4.16 7.96
C GLY A 272 14.55 -3.16 9.07
N PRO A 273 14.75 -1.85 8.87
CA PRO A 273 14.44 -0.88 9.93
C PRO A 273 12.97 -0.92 10.38
N PHE A 274 12.04 -1.08 9.44
CA PHE A 274 10.62 -1.20 9.77
C PHE A 274 10.35 -2.51 10.53
N LEU A 275 10.90 -3.64 10.04
CA LEU A 275 10.73 -4.93 10.71
C LEU A 275 11.28 -4.88 12.14
N LYS A 276 12.47 -4.27 12.32
CA LYS A 276 13.07 -4.13 13.66
C LYS A 276 12.13 -3.39 14.61
N LYS A 277 11.65 -2.22 14.19
CA LYS A 277 10.73 -1.42 15.02
C LYS A 277 9.47 -2.22 15.38
N MET A 278 8.85 -2.84 14.38
CA MET A 278 7.62 -3.62 14.57
C MET A 278 7.84 -4.79 15.53
N PHE A 279 8.93 -5.54 15.33
CA PHE A 279 9.24 -6.69 16.18
C PHE A 279 9.58 -6.26 17.62
N ASP A 280 10.32 -5.16 17.79
CA ASP A 280 10.60 -4.60 19.11
C ASP A 280 9.28 -4.25 19.82
N GLU A 281 8.33 -3.63 19.11
CA GLU A 281 7.02 -3.28 19.67
C GLU A 281 6.20 -4.51 20.03
N MET A 282 6.25 -5.57 19.22
CA MET A 282 5.58 -6.84 19.49
C MET A 282 6.19 -7.50 20.74
N GLN A 283 7.52 -7.51 20.87
CA GLN A 283 8.20 -8.07 22.04
C GLN A 283 7.91 -7.25 23.29
N GLN A 284 7.88 -5.91 23.18
CA GLN A 284 7.49 -5.04 24.28
C GLN A 284 6.05 -5.30 24.73
N LYS A 285 5.14 -5.53 23.77
CA LYS A 285 3.75 -5.87 24.08
C LYS A 285 3.68 -7.20 24.84
N LYS A 286 4.38 -8.22 24.33
CA LYS A 286 4.46 -9.54 24.97
C LYS A 286 4.99 -9.43 26.41
N ASN A 287 6.01 -8.60 26.61
CA ASN A 287 6.69 -8.45 27.90
C ASN A 287 6.00 -7.44 28.83
N GLY A 288 4.92 -6.77 28.40
CA GLY A 288 4.22 -5.76 29.19
C GLY A 288 4.98 -4.46 29.37
N THR A 289 5.99 -4.19 28.52
CA THR A 289 6.84 -3.00 28.61
C THR A 289 6.52 -1.94 27.55
N LEU A 290 5.60 -2.23 26.63
CA LEU A 290 5.20 -1.28 25.58
C LEU A 290 4.62 0.01 26.19
N LYS A 291 5.10 1.14 25.70
CA LYS A 291 4.62 2.47 26.13
C LYS A 291 4.01 3.25 24.96
N PRO A 292 2.86 3.87 25.13
CA PRO A 292 1.94 3.73 26.29
C PRO A 292 1.39 2.29 26.41
N SER A 293 1.10 1.85 27.62
CA SER A 293 0.63 0.48 27.88
C SER A 293 -0.70 0.16 27.17
N GLY A 294 -1.51 1.19 26.90
CA GLY A 294 -2.78 1.07 26.18
C GLY A 294 -2.64 0.92 24.66
N ARG A 295 -1.42 0.99 24.10
CA ARG A 295 -1.18 0.93 22.65
C ARG A 295 -1.73 -0.36 22.05
N LYS A 296 -2.57 -0.21 21.01
CA LYS A 296 -3.15 -1.34 20.25
C LYS A 296 -2.91 -1.22 18.75
N LEU A 297 -2.61 -0.02 18.26
CA LEU A 297 -2.49 0.21 16.82
C LEU A 297 -1.29 1.11 16.51
N PHE A 298 -0.45 0.60 15.60
CA PHE A 298 0.53 1.40 14.85
C PHE A 298 0.06 1.40 13.39
N ILE A 299 -0.13 2.59 12.80
CA ILE A 299 -0.61 2.68 11.43
C ILE A 299 0.32 3.61 10.64
N TYR A 300 0.77 3.14 9.47
CA TYR A 300 1.83 3.77 8.67
C TYR A 300 1.37 3.94 7.23
N THR A 301 1.57 5.14 6.68
CA THR A 301 1.32 5.41 5.26
C THR A 301 2.62 5.74 4.56
N GLY A 302 2.92 4.99 3.51
CA GLY A 302 4.11 5.23 2.70
C GLY A 302 3.80 5.11 1.20
N HIS A 303 4.68 4.44 0.51
CA HIS A 303 4.70 4.34 -0.95
C HIS A 303 4.63 2.87 -1.37
N ASP A 304 4.63 2.62 -2.66
CA ASP A 304 4.72 1.26 -3.22
C ASP A 304 5.97 0.54 -2.69
N SER A 305 7.13 1.20 -2.75
CA SER A 305 8.39 0.64 -2.24
C SER A 305 8.31 0.30 -0.76
N THR A 306 7.60 1.07 0.06
CA THR A 306 7.40 0.76 1.50
C THR A 306 6.78 -0.62 1.67
N VAL A 307 5.70 -0.89 0.93
CA VAL A 307 4.99 -2.17 0.98
C VAL A 307 5.88 -3.30 0.49
N VAL A 308 6.52 -3.10 -0.67
CA VAL A 308 7.41 -4.10 -1.28
C VAL A 308 8.58 -4.43 -0.35
N ASN A 309 9.24 -3.41 0.19
CA ASN A 309 10.42 -3.60 1.05
C ASN A 309 10.11 -4.48 2.27
N VAL A 310 8.96 -4.22 2.90
CA VAL A 310 8.53 -4.98 4.09
C VAL A 310 8.19 -6.43 3.72
N LEU A 311 7.43 -6.64 2.64
CA LEU A 311 7.01 -7.99 2.23
C LEU A 311 8.19 -8.80 1.67
N SER A 312 9.10 -8.15 0.94
CA SER A 312 10.30 -8.82 0.40
C SER A 312 11.25 -9.27 1.51
N ALA A 313 11.42 -8.43 2.54
CA ALA A 313 12.28 -8.80 3.68
C ALA A 313 11.72 -10.02 4.42
N LEU A 314 10.40 -10.24 4.37
CA LEU A 314 9.76 -11.45 4.93
C LEU A 314 9.64 -12.59 3.91
N LYS A 315 10.14 -12.40 2.68
CA LYS A 315 10.11 -13.41 1.59
C LYS A 315 8.69 -13.80 1.19
N VAL A 316 7.75 -12.86 1.28
CA VAL A 316 6.34 -13.07 0.92
C VAL A 316 5.85 -12.14 -0.20
N TRP A 317 6.76 -11.37 -0.81
CA TRP A 317 6.44 -10.58 -1.99
C TRP A 317 6.53 -11.43 -3.25
N GLU A 318 5.48 -11.39 -4.06
CA GLU A 318 5.47 -12.00 -5.39
C GLU A 318 5.39 -10.89 -6.43
N ARG A 319 6.02 -11.09 -7.60
CA ARG A 319 6.08 -10.08 -8.66
C ARG A 319 4.68 -9.60 -9.06
N GLN A 320 4.42 -8.34 -8.84
CA GLN A 320 3.17 -7.65 -9.17
C GLN A 320 3.38 -6.15 -8.98
N LEU A 321 2.41 -5.32 -9.42
CA LEU A 321 2.38 -3.89 -9.10
C LEU A 321 1.64 -3.69 -7.78
N PRO A 322 2.23 -2.99 -6.82
CA PRO A 322 1.44 -2.61 -5.64
C PRO A 322 0.43 -1.52 -6.01
N UNK A 323 -0.70 -1.68 -5.97
CA UNK A 323 -1.70 -0.79 -6.31
C UNK A 323 -1.75 0.35 -5.35
N TYR A 324 -2.46 1.37 -5.82
CA TYR A 324 -2.72 2.43 -4.83
C TYR A 324 -3.49 1.84 -3.65
N SER A 325 -3.24 2.36 -2.46
CA SER A 325 -3.91 1.92 -1.23
C SER A 325 -3.65 0.47 -0.84
N SER A 326 -2.72 -0.22 -1.52
CA SER A 326 -2.32 -1.59 -1.12
C SER A 326 -1.85 -1.58 0.34
N MET A 327 -2.19 -2.64 1.09
CA MET A 327 -2.08 -2.62 2.55
C MET A 327 -1.61 -3.96 3.09
N VAL A 328 -0.66 -3.88 4.05
CA VAL A 328 -0.21 -5.05 4.82
C VAL A 328 -0.70 -4.89 6.26
N LEU A 329 -1.24 -5.97 6.81
CA LEU A 329 -1.72 -6.03 8.20
C LEU A 329 -0.88 -7.08 8.94
N PHE A 330 -0.33 -6.70 10.08
CA PHE A 330 0.37 -7.62 10.98
C PHE A 330 -0.42 -7.67 12.28
N GLU A 331 -1.01 -8.80 12.59
CA GLU A 331 -1.83 -9.02 13.76
C GLU A 331 -1.05 -9.88 14.78
N LEU A 332 -0.70 -9.29 15.92
CA LEU A 332 -0.09 -10.03 17.02
C LEU A 332 -1.22 -10.56 17.92
N HIS A 333 -1.28 -11.84 18.06
CA HIS A 333 -2.30 -12.55 18.84
C HIS A 333 -1.68 -13.21 20.07
N LYS A 334 -2.52 -13.47 21.07
CA LYS A 334 -2.14 -14.20 22.28
C LYS A 334 -3.16 -15.30 22.57
N ASN A 335 -2.67 -16.50 22.80
CA ASN A 335 -3.48 -17.59 23.33
C ASN A 335 -3.71 -17.31 24.82
N LYS A 336 -4.96 -17.15 25.23
CA LYS A 336 -5.31 -16.79 26.60
C LYS A 336 -5.11 -17.93 27.60
N GLU A 337 -5.08 -19.17 27.12
CA GLU A 337 -4.91 -20.35 27.96
C GLU A 337 -3.42 -20.66 28.16
N THR A 338 -2.63 -20.66 27.06
CA THR A 338 -1.20 -21.02 27.14
C THR A 338 -0.30 -19.82 27.38
N GLY A 339 -0.76 -18.61 26.99
CA GLY A 339 0.05 -17.40 27.05
C GLY A 339 0.94 -17.19 25.82
N ASP A 340 0.91 -18.11 24.85
CA ASP A 340 1.75 -18.05 23.65
C ASP A 340 1.31 -16.94 22.70
N TYR A 341 2.26 -16.35 22.02
CA TYR A 341 2.01 -15.30 21.02
C TYR A 341 2.30 -15.80 19.61
N TRP A 342 1.46 -15.39 18.64
CA TRP A 342 1.70 -15.65 17.22
C TRP A 342 1.35 -14.42 16.39
N VAL A 343 1.86 -14.38 15.14
CA VAL A 343 1.60 -13.30 14.20
C VAL A 343 0.86 -13.86 12.98
N GLU A 344 -0.18 -13.14 12.55
CA GLU A 344 -0.88 -13.38 11.29
C GLU A 344 -0.60 -12.20 10.37
N ILE A 345 -0.27 -12.49 9.10
CA ILE A 345 0.04 -11.46 8.11
C ILE A 345 -1.00 -11.52 7.00
N TYR A 346 -1.54 -10.36 6.67
CA TYR A 346 -2.49 -10.24 5.56
C TYR A 346 -2.02 -9.17 4.58
N PHE A 347 -2.24 -9.41 3.30
CA PHE A 347 -1.95 -8.45 2.24
C PHE A 347 -3.22 -8.17 1.44
N ARG A 348 -3.51 -6.91 1.22
CA ARG A 348 -4.65 -6.47 0.43
C ARG A 348 -4.12 -5.53 -0.65
N ASN A 349 -3.78 -6.11 -1.82
CA ASN A 349 -3.23 -5.32 -2.92
C ASN A 349 -4.33 -4.46 -3.56
N ASP A 350 -5.47 -5.07 -3.88
CA ASP A 350 -6.62 -4.34 -4.44
C ASP A 350 -7.57 -3.94 -3.31
N PRO A 351 -7.85 -2.63 -3.11
CA PRO A 351 -8.78 -2.20 -2.07
C PRO A 351 -10.22 -2.69 -2.26
N LYS A 352 -10.55 -3.27 -3.42
CA LYS A 352 -11.88 -3.86 -3.68
C LYS A 352 -11.92 -5.36 -3.40
N ALA A 353 -10.76 -5.99 -3.21
CA ALA A 353 -10.66 -7.42 -2.96
C ALA A 353 -10.51 -7.71 -1.46
N PRO A 354 -10.79 -8.94 -1.02
CA PRO A 354 -10.51 -9.35 0.36
C PRO A 354 -9.01 -9.41 0.63
N ALA A 355 -8.62 -9.22 1.89
CA ALA A 355 -7.22 -9.36 2.29
C ALA A 355 -6.80 -10.84 2.21
N GLN A 356 -5.67 -11.10 1.58
CA GLN A 356 -5.11 -12.43 1.41
C GLN A 356 -4.19 -12.77 2.59
N LYS A 357 -4.22 -14.02 3.03
CA LYS A 357 -3.31 -14.53 4.05
C LYS A 357 -1.94 -14.75 3.44
N LEU A 358 -0.90 -14.31 4.14
CA LEU A 358 0.49 -14.55 3.74
C LEU A 358 1.15 -15.48 4.77
N THR A 359 1.90 -16.46 4.28
CA THR A 359 2.63 -17.41 5.12
C THR A 359 4.13 -17.25 4.87
N VAL A 360 4.86 -16.86 5.92
CA VAL A 360 6.32 -16.70 5.83
C VAL A 360 6.97 -18.06 5.60
N PRO A 361 7.86 -18.19 4.59
CA PRO A 361 8.54 -19.49 4.37
C PRO A 361 9.21 -20.02 5.63
N GLY A 362 8.94 -21.28 5.94
CA GLY A 362 9.43 -21.93 7.16
C GLY A 362 8.51 -21.80 8.37
N CYS A 363 7.33 -21.20 8.18
CA CYS A 363 6.36 -21.06 9.26
C CYS A 363 4.96 -21.50 8.80
N GLU A 364 4.03 -21.55 9.74
CA GLU A 364 2.60 -21.69 9.44
C GLU A 364 1.98 -20.29 9.36
N PHE A 365 0.73 -20.18 8.88
CA PHE A 365 0.05 -18.91 8.81
C PHE A 365 -0.04 -18.21 10.18
N GLN A 366 -0.35 -18.98 11.24
CA GLN A 366 -0.29 -18.51 12.62
C GLN A 366 1.14 -18.74 13.14
N CYS A 367 2.04 -17.85 12.74
CA CYS A 367 3.46 -18.05 12.98
C CYS A 367 3.82 -17.66 14.42
N PRO A 368 4.32 -18.58 15.27
CA PRO A 368 4.77 -18.21 16.60
C PRO A 368 5.73 -17.03 16.55
N LEU A 369 5.55 -16.05 17.45
CA LEU A 369 6.34 -14.81 17.42
C LEU A 369 7.86 -15.12 17.41
N GLU A 370 8.31 -16.00 18.28
CA GLU A 370 9.75 -16.34 18.37
C GLU A 370 10.27 -16.97 17.07
N LYS A 371 9.42 -17.78 16.43
CA LYS A 371 9.78 -18.41 15.15
C LYS A 371 9.89 -17.36 14.05
N LEU A 372 8.96 -16.39 14.02
CA LEU A 372 9.00 -15.30 13.05
C LEU A 372 10.27 -14.45 13.21
N LEU A 373 10.62 -14.12 14.46
CA LEU A 373 11.84 -13.37 14.77
C LEU A 373 13.09 -14.12 14.29
N GLU A 374 13.14 -15.42 14.52
CA GLU A 374 14.27 -16.26 14.07
C GLU A 374 14.37 -16.30 12.54
N LEU A 375 13.22 -16.45 11.85
CA LEU A 375 13.20 -16.50 10.37
C LEU A 375 13.62 -15.16 9.73
N ALA A 376 13.36 -14.05 10.41
CA ALA A 376 13.66 -12.72 9.91
C ALA A 376 15.03 -12.18 10.37
N LYS A 377 15.77 -12.90 11.20
CA LYS A 377 17.00 -12.39 11.87
C LYS A 377 18.04 -11.85 10.90
N ASP A 378 18.16 -12.45 9.73
CA ASP A 378 19.19 -12.06 8.74
C ASP A 378 18.86 -10.73 8.05
N VAL A 379 17.61 -10.28 8.10
CA VAL A 379 17.17 -9.03 7.47
C VAL A 379 16.79 -7.95 8.50
N VAL A 380 16.82 -8.26 9.78
CA VAL A 380 16.60 -7.27 10.84
C VAL A 380 17.96 -6.72 11.27
N PRO A 381 18.19 -5.39 11.15
CA PRO A 381 19.49 -4.84 11.51
C PRO A 381 19.75 -4.86 13.00
N THR A 382 21.02 -5.11 13.36
CA THR A 382 21.52 -5.13 14.73
C THR A 382 22.57 -4.03 14.92
N GLU A 383 23.13 -3.89 16.09
CA GLU A 383 24.25 -2.95 16.34
C GLU A 383 25.46 -3.27 15.47
N ALA A 384 25.67 -4.56 15.15
CA ALA A 384 26.76 -4.97 14.26
C ALA A 384 26.60 -4.42 12.84
N ASP A 385 25.37 -4.04 12.45
CA ASP A 385 25.09 -3.50 11.12
C ASP A 385 25.17 -1.96 11.09
N ALA A 386 25.80 -1.31 12.08
CA ALA A 386 25.90 0.15 12.15
C ALA A 386 26.52 0.75 10.87
N LYS A 387 27.41 0.01 10.24
CA LYS A 387 28.12 0.43 9.02
C LYS A 387 27.51 -0.14 7.72
N ARG A 388 26.32 -0.68 7.77
CA ARG A 388 25.71 -1.35 6.61
C ARG A 388 25.52 -0.45 5.37
N CYS A 389 25.56 0.86 5.56
CA CYS A 389 25.43 1.81 4.47
C CYS A 389 26.76 2.35 3.94
N GLU A 390 27.90 2.00 4.59
CA GLU A 390 29.22 2.44 4.11
C GLU A 390 29.58 1.73 2.80
N SER A 391 30.05 2.51 1.82
CA SER A 391 30.52 1.97 0.55
C SER A 391 31.68 1.00 0.76
N ARG A 392 31.71 -0.07 -0.02
CA ARG A 392 32.87 -0.97 -0.12
C ARG A 392 33.92 -0.44 -1.09
N ASN A 393 33.50 0.46 -1.98
CA ASN A 393 34.37 1.08 -2.97
C ASN A 393 34.57 2.55 -2.63
N MET A 394 35.78 2.93 -2.23
CA MET A 394 36.12 4.29 -1.80
C MET A 394 35.85 5.36 -2.88
N GLY A 395 35.81 4.98 -4.16
CA GLY A 395 35.51 5.90 -5.25
C GLY A 395 34.03 5.98 -5.62
N PHE A 396 33.15 5.25 -4.96
CA PHE A 396 31.74 5.21 -5.32
C PHE A 396 31.00 6.48 -4.86
N THR A 397 30.24 7.06 -5.78
CA THR A 397 29.38 8.21 -5.49
C THR A 397 27.93 7.78 -5.62
N GLU A 398 27.17 7.98 -4.55
CA GLU A 398 25.74 7.70 -4.51
C GLU A 398 24.99 8.57 -5.54
N PRO A 399 24.08 7.99 -6.35
CA PRO A 399 23.31 8.80 -7.28
C PRO A 399 22.35 9.73 -6.53
N PRO A 400 21.90 10.82 -7.18
CA PRO A 400 20.91 11.70 -6.54
C PRO A 400 19.62 10.94 -6.24
N LEU A 401 18.98 11.28 -5.11
CA LEU A 401 17.73 10.66 -4.70
C LEU A 401 16.64 10.96 -5.72
N ARG A 402 15.95 9.93 -6.16
CA ARG A 402 14.75 10.08 -7.00
C ARG A 402 13.59 10.53 -6.13
N GLY A 403 12.59 11.17 -6.74
CA GLY A 403 11.41 11.63 -6.01
C GLY A 403 10.58 10.47 -5.46
N PRO A 404 9.87 10.66 -4.35
CA PRO A 404 8.85 9.72 -3.91
C PRO A 404 7.54 9.92 -4.69
#